data_d08d76fe2b08901be46767e618955960
#
_entry.id   d08d76fe2b08901be46767e618955960
#
_cell.length_a   1.000
_cell.length_b   1.000
_cell.length_c   1.000
_cell.angle_alpha   90.00
_cell.angle_beta   90.00
_cell.angle_gamma   90.00
#
_symmetry.space_group_name_H-M   'P 1'
#
loop_
_entity.id
_entity.type
_entity.pdbx_description
1 polymer ?
#
loop_
_entity_poly.entity_id
_entity_poly.type
_entity_poly.pdbx_seq_one_letter_code
_entity_poly.pdbx_strand_id
1 'polypeptide(L)'
;MIRRLLPFLILPLFLSCITQERSVRRELIAHAGGVLDGYVYTNSLEALQSAAENGYRFIEVDLIMSADSVLVAAHSWEDFNRMTGNAHRGDSAMMLVQFVEQRIHGRYTPMTAAMVNDFFMSDSSLYLVTDKTSEPVILAEYFPNLKQRMVVEAFTYEHYQQLVDEGYFRVLYSCMAEDFASAITRNLMFDKLFPGKRIEWIALHTSGFSYPMFKLLDRMRRFNIALFTVDNYNELHPWQLERVKMIYTNTLLPVPDTAEIP
;
A
#
# COMPACT_ATOMS: atom_id res chain seq x y z
N MET A 1 65.30 17.29 48.61
CA MET A 1 64.79 16.50 47.50
C MET A 1 63.25 16.63 47.50
N ILE A 2 62.73 17.50 46.69
CA ILE A 2 61.28 17.76 46.62
C ILE A 2 60.76 17.08 45.38
N ARG A 3 59.93 16.00 45.53
CA ARG A 3 59.20 15.32 44.44
C ARG A 3 57.96 16.13 44.12
N ARG A 4 57.94 16.71 42.94
CA ARG A 4 56.72 17.31 42.35
C ARG A 4 55.80 16.23 41.86
N LEU A 5 54.61 16.12 42.43
CA LEU A 5 53.46 15.35 41.89
C LEU A 5 52.76 16.17 40.79
N LEU A 6 52.77 15.64 39.59
CA LEU A 6 51.88 16.14 38.49
C LEU A 6 50.48 15.63 38.71
N PRO A 7 49.44 16.45 38.62
CA PRO A 7 48.07 15.96 38.58
C PRO A 7 47.76 15.45 37.18
N PHE A 8 47.35 14.19 37.09
CA PHE A 8 46.76 13.63 35.89
C PHE A 8 45.38 14.28 35.67
N LEU A 9 45.25 15.07 34.61
CA LEU A 9 43.97 15.63 34.14
C LEU A 9 43.26 14.53 33.33
N ILE A 10 42.32 13.86 33.95
CA ILE A 10 41.41 12.91 33.26
C ILE A 10 40.36 13.75 32.54
N LEU A 11 40.55 13.89 31.24
CA LEU A 11 39.55 14.49 30.34
C LEU A 11 38.47 13.43 30.07
N PRO A 12 37.18 13.64 30.45
CA PRO A 12 36.15 12.71 30.08
C PRO A 12 35.86 12.85 28.58
N LEU A 13 36.26 11.82 27.82
CA LEU A 13 35.80 11.63 26.45
C LEU A 13 34.29 11.35 26.49
N PHE A 14 33.48 12.41 26.33
CA PHE A 14 32.09 12.23 25.93
C PHE A 14 32.10 11.71 24.51
N LEU A 15 32.11 10.37 24.35
CA LEU A 15 31.61 9.76 23.14
C LEU A 15 30.10 10.06 23.11
N SER A 16 29.74 11.15 22.47
CA SER A 16 28.35 11.30 22.00
C SER A 16 28.12 10.22 20.93
N CYS A 17 27.55 9.10 21.36
CA CYS A 17 26.91 8.16 20.46
C CYS A 17 25.78 8.93 19.80
N ILE A 18 26.04 9.60 18.68
CA ILE A 18 25.01 10.02 17.76
C ILE A 18 24.48 8.70 17.18
N THR A 19 23.46 8.16 17.83
CA THR A 19 22.60 7.17 17.21
C THR A 19 21.93 7.92 16.07
N GLN A 20 22.54 7.84 14.89
CA GLN A 20 21.89 8.23 13.66
C GLN A 20 20.68 7.31 13.54
N GLU A 21 19.51 7.80 13.99
CA GLU A 21 18.25 7.13 13.72
C GLU A 21 18.18 7.01 12.19
N ARG A 22 18.43 5.79 11.70
CA ARG A 22 18.11 5.46 10.32
C ARG A 22 16.63 5.71 10.18
N SER A 23 16.26 6.84 9.60
CA SER A 23 14.88 7.07 9.18
C SER A 23 14.50 5.89 8.31
N VAL A 24 13.61 5.05 8.81
CA VAL A 24 13.12 3.91 8.04
C VAL A 24 12.36 4.50 6.88
N ARG A 25 12.96 4.46 5.68
CA ARG A 25 12.34 4.95 4.47
C ARG A 25 11.05 4.17 4.26
N ARG A 26 9.92 4.86 4.29
CA ARG A 26 8.60 4.31 4.05
C ARG A 26 8.30 4.39 2.56
N GLU A 27 7.75 3.32 2.03
CA GLU A 27 7.27 3.30 0.64
C GLU A 27 5.88 3.97 0.61
N LEU A 28 5.73 5.01 -0.20
CA LEU A 28 4.43 5.63 -0.43
C LEU A 28 3.73 4.93 -1.59
N ILE A 29 2.43 4.69 -1.42
CA ILE A 29 1.53 4.13 -2.43
C ILE A 29 0.57 5.24 -2.84
N ALA A 30 0.54 5.60 -4.12
CA ALA A 30 -0.48 6.51 -4.65
C ALA A 30 -1.83 5.81 -4.64
N HIS A 31 -2.71 6.16 -3.71
CA HIS A 31 -4.01 5.53 -3.48
C HIS A 31 -4.98 5.87 -4.61
N ALA A 32 -5.48 4.86 -5.35
CA ALA A 32 -6.29 5.03 -6.57
C ALA A 32 -5.67 6.01 -7.59
N GLY A 33 -4.32 5.99 -7.71
CA GLY A 33 -3.54 6.93 -8.51
C GLY A 33 -3.25 8.27 -7.82
N GLY A 34 -3.66 8.47 -6.55
CA GLY A 34 -3.47 9.72 -5.80
C GLY A 34 -4.51 10.79 -6.11
N VAL A 35 -4.23 12.03 -5.67
CA VAL A 35 -5.08 13.19 -5.96
C VAL A 35 -4.76 13.74 -7.36
N LEU A 36 -5.79 13.99 -8.15
CA LEU A 36 -5.70 14.64 -9.46
C LEU A 36 -6.66 15.84 -9.52
N ASP A 37 -6.13 17.05 -9.62
CA ASP A 37 -6.92 18.31 -9.63
C ASP A 37 -7.95 18.40 -8.48
N GLY A 38 -7.59 17.91 -7.29
CA GLY A 38 -8.45 17.90 -6.11
C GLY A 38 -9.43 16.73 -6.02
N TYR A 39 -9.46 15.84 -7.02
CA TYR A 39 -10.26 14.61 -7.00
C TYR A 39 -9.41 13.42 -6.55
N VAL A 40 -10.01 12.53 -5.76
CA VAL A 40 -9.41 11.27 -5.29
C VAL A 40 -10.22 10.09 -5.82
N TYR A 41 -9.67 8.88 -5.76
CA TYR A 41 -10.31 7.64 -6.20
C TYR A 41 -10.73 7.60 -7.68
N THR A 42 -10.03 8.37 -8.51
CA THR A 42 -10.38 8.39 -9.94
C THR A 42 -10.02 7.12 -10.68
N ASN A 43 -8.97 6.42 -10.26
CA ASN A 43 -8.46 5.23 -10.96
C ASN A 43 -8.29 5.47 -12.48
N SER A 44 -8.00 6.73 -12.87
CA SER A 44 -7.92 7.16 -14.26
C SER A 44 -6.50 7.07 -14.81
N LEU A 45 -6.38 7.02 -16.14
CA LEU A 45 -5.08 7.03 -16.81
C LEU A 45 -4.25 8.25 -16.37
N GLU A 46 -4.86 9.42 -16.32
CA GLU A 46 -4.20 10.68 -15.98
C GLU A 46 -3.74 10.70 -14.50
N ALA A 47 -4.48 10.02 -13.61
CA ALA A 47 -4.06 9.88 -12.21
C ALA A 47 -2.80 8.99 -12.10
N LEU A 48 -2.77 7.87 -12.81
CA LEU A 48 -1.58 6.99 -12.82
C LEU A 48 -0.36 7.70 -13.43
N GLN A 49 -0.56 8.45 -14.52
CA GLN A 49 0.50 9.26 -15.14
C GLN A 49 1.03 10.32 -14.16
N SER A 50 0.14 11.07 -13.53
CA SER A 50 0.51 12.07 -12.52
C SER A 50 1.26 11.44 -11.33
N ALA A 51 0.83 10.27 -10.86
CA ALA A 51 1.52 9.57 -9.78
C ALA A 51 2.95 9.18 -10.19
N ALA A 52 3.15 8.63 -11.39
CA ALA A 52 4.47 8.27 -11.91
C ALA A 52 5.36 9.51 -12.07
N GLU A 53 4.84 10.62 -12.62
CA GLU A 53 5.55 11.90 -12.78
C GLU A 53 5.96 12.51 -11.44
N ASN A 54 5.14 12.33 -10.39
CA ASN A 54 5.43 12.75 -9.02
C ASN A 54 6.40 11.81 -8.27
N GLY A 55 6.92 10.77 -8.92
CA GLY A 55 7.95 9.90 -8.38
C GLY A 55 7.44 8.74 -7.51
N TYR A 56 6.15 8.46 -7.53
CA TYR A 56 5.64 7.24 -6.90
C TYR A 56 6.13 6.00 -7.66
N ARG A 57 6.64 5.03 -6.93
CA ARG A 57 7.01 3.71 -7.46
C ARG A 57 5.89 2.69 -7.28
N PHE A 58 5.05 2.89 -6.29
CA PHE A 58 3.91 2.04 -5.98
C PHE A 58 2.64 2.85 -6.27
N ILE A 59 1.83 2.38 -7.20
CA ILE A 59 0.56 3.03 -7.57
C ILE A 59 -0.53 1.99 -7.41
N GLU A 60 -1.52 2.32 -6.60
CA GLU A 60 -2.65 1.45 -6.33
C GLU A 60 -3.76 1.72 -7.33
N VAL A 61 -4.43 0.62 -7.69
CA VAL A 61 -5.59 0.58 -8.58
C VAL A 61 -6.64 -0.37 -8.00
N ASP A 62 -7.82 0.17 -7.74
CA ASP A 62 -9.01 -0.62 -7.41
C ASP A 62 -9.51 -1.36 -8.66
N LEU A 63 -9.73 -2.66 -8.57
CA LEU A 63 -10.14 -3.49 -9.71
C LEU A 63 -11.47 -4.19 -9.44
N ILE A 64 -12.49 -3.87 -10.24
CA ILE A 64 -13.84 -4.46 -10.13
C ILE A 64 -14.31 -5.02 -11.47
N MET A 65 -15.31 -5.90 -11.43
CA MET A 65 -15.88 -6.49 -12.65
C MET A 65 -16.97 -5.61 -13.27
N SER A 66 -16.94 -5.47 -14.60
CA SER A 66 -18.04 -4.92 -15.39
C SER A 66 -19.23 -5.88 -15.45
N ALA A 67 -20.38 -5.41 -15.96
CA ALA A 67 -21.58 -6.23 -16.10
C ALA A 67 -21.40 -7.43 -17.05
N ASP A 68 -20.43 -7.35 -17.97
CA ASP A 68 -20.04 -8.41 -18.90
C ASP A 68 -18.73 -9.09 -18.50
N SER A 69 -18.39 -9.07 -17.19
CA SER A 69 -17.29 -9.80 -16.59
C SER A 69 -15.90 -9.44 -17.13
N VAL A 70 -15.69 -8.17 -17.48
CA VAL A 70 -14.37 -7.63 -17.80
C VAL A 70 -13.84 -6.83 -16.62
N LEU A 71 -12.58 -7.02 -16.24
CA LEU A 71 -11.95 -6.32 -15.14
C LEU A 71 -11.62 -4.87 -15.53
N VAL A 72 -12.07 -3.92 -14.71
CA VAL A 72 -11.90 -2.47 -14.94
C VAL A 72 -11.46 -1.77 -13.67
N ALA A 73 -10.86 -0.58 -13.81
CA ALA A 73 -10.35 0.21 -12.71
C ALA A 73 -11.43 1.16 -12.16
N ALA A 74 -11.94 0.87 -10.98
CA ALA A 74 -12.85 1.74 -10.22
C ALA A 74 -12.97 1.28 -8.77
N HIS A 75 -13.15 2.23 -7.83
CA HIS A 75 -13.30 1.92 -6.41
C HIS A 75 -14.62 1.17 -6.12
N SER A 76 -15.72 1.63 -6.71
CA SER A 76 -17.03 0.99 -6.71
C SER A 76 -17.84 1.46 -7.89
N TRP A 77 -18.90 0.73 -8.24
CA TRP A 77 -19.82 1.18 -9.28
C TRP A 77 -20.60 2.43 -8.87
N GLU A 78 -20.93 2.57 -7.59
CA GLU A 78 -21.60 3.77 -7.07
C GLU A 78 -20.72 5.01 -7.26
N ASP A 79 -19.45 4.95 -6.88
CA ASP A 79 -18.51 6.06 -7.05
C ASP A 79 -18.28 6.37 -8.53
N PHE A 80 -18.05 5.37 -9.35
CA PHE A 80 -17.82 5.54 -10.77
C PHE A 80 -19.05 6.19 -11.45
N ASN A 81 -20.24 5.68 -11.18
CA ASN A 81 -21.49 6.24 -11.71
C ASN A 81 -21.69 7.69 -11.27
N ARG A 82 -21.38 8.04 -10.02
CA ARG A 82 -21.43 9.41 -9.51
C ARG A 82 -20.42 10.32 -10.21
N MET A 83 -19.17 9.88 -10.36
CA MET A 83 -18.10 10.66 -10.98
C MET A 83 -18.28 10.87 -12.49
N THR A 84 -19.06 10.00 -13.14
CA THR A 84 -19.38 10.09 -14.59
C THR A 84 -20.73 10.73 -14.89
N GLY A 85 -21.43 11.29 -13.88
CA GLY A 85 -22.72 11.93 -14.04
C GLY A 85 -23.90 10.94 -14.14
N ASN A 86 -23.68 9.67 -13.85
CA ASN A 86 -24.67 8.59 -13.90
C ASN A 86 -25.15 8.17 -12.51
N ALA A 87 -25.17 9.07 -11.53
CA ALA A 87 -25.51 8.77 -10.13
C ALA A 87 -26.86 8.05 -9.95
N HIS A 88 -27.80 8.23 -10.89
CA HIS A 88 -29.11 7.55 -10.90
C HIS A 88 -28.99 6.01 -11.02
N ARG A 89 -27.83 5.49 -11.46
CA ARG A 89 -27.58 4.04 -11.58
C ARG A 89 -27.21 3.40 -10.24
N GLY A 90 -26.86 4.19 -9.20
CA GLY A 90 -26.38 3.66 -7.93
C GLY A 90 -25.18 2.74 -8.12
N ASP A 91 -25.24 1.54 -7.55
CA ASP A 91 -24.17 0.51 -7.63
C ASP A 91 -24.32 -0.43 -8.85
N SER A 92 -25.10 -0.06 -9.85
CA SER A 92 -25.31 -0.90 -11.04
C SER A 92 -24.08 -0.87 -11.95
N ALA A 93 -23.51 -2.04 -12.22
CA ALA A 93 -22.38 -2.20 -13.13
C ALA A 93 -22.74 -1.79 -14.57
N MET A 94 -21.77 -1.22 -15.28
CA MET A 94 -21.86 -0.97 -16.72
C MET A 94 -21.27 -2.13 -17.52
N MET A 95 -21.77 -2.34 -18.74
CA MET A 95 -21.06 -3.11 -19.74
C MET A 95 -19.75 -2.42 -20.10
N LEU A 96 -18.71 -3.18 -20.51
CA LEU A 96 -17.42 -2.62 -20.89
C LEU A 96 -17.54 -1.49 -21.92
N VAL A 97 -18.35 -1.70 -22.96
CA VAL A 97 -18.56 -0.69 -24.02
C VAL A 97 -19.07 0.63 -23.47
N GLN A 98 -19.96 0.58 -22.49
CA GLN A 98 -20.50 1.78 -21.83
C GLN A 98 -19.44 2.43 -20.92
N PHE A 99 -18.65 1.62 -20.21
CA PHE A 99 -17.59 2.08 -19.29
C PHE A 99 -16.52 2.91 -20.03
N VAL A 100 -16.01 2.42 -21.14
CA VAL A 100 -14.91 3.09 -21.87
C VAL A 100 -15.34 4.39 -22.55
N GLU A 101 -16.65 4.57 -22.80
CA GLU A 101 -17.21 5.80 -23.35
C GLU A 101 -17.36 6.91 -22.31
N GLN A 102 -17.29 6.59 -21.01
CA GLN A 102 -17.42 7.58 -19.95
C GLN A 102 -16.20 8.52 -19.88
N ARG A 103 -16.39 9.63 -19.18
CA ARG A 103 -15.30 10.51 -18.72
C ARG A 103 -15.50 10.82 -17.25
N ILE A 104 -14.56 10.39 -16.43
CA ILE A 104 -14.54 10.67 -14.99
C ILE A 104 -14.40 12.19 -14.81
N HIS A 105 -15.31 12.80 -14.06
CA HIS A 105 -15.42 14.25 -13.90
C HIS A 105 -15.45 15.03 -15.25
N GLY A 106 -16.00 14.38 -16.30
CA GLY A 106 -16.14 14.96 -17.64
C GLY A 106 -14.86 15.05 -18.47
N ARG A 107 -13.70 14.56 -17.97
CA ARG A 107 -12.39 14.74 -18.64
C ARG A 107 -11.42 13.56 -18.52
N TYR A 108 -11.43 12.81 -17.42
CA TYR A 108 -10.42 11.76 -17.21
C TYR A 108 -10.84 10.43 -17.84
N THR A 109 -9.85 9.68 -18.27
CA THR A 109 -10.01 8.43 -19.02
C THR A 109 -10.14 7.25 -18.06
N PRO A 110 -11.28 6.52 -18.06
CA PRO A 110 -11.42 5.28 -17.32
C PRO A 110 -10.52 4.19 -17.92
N MET A 111 -9.99 3.30 -17.08
CA MET A 111 -9.04 2.28 -17.52
C MET A 111 -9.65 0.88 -17.43
N THR A 112 -9.45 0.07 -18.44
CA THR A 112 -9.61 -1.39 -18.35
C THR A 112 -8.37 -2.00 -17.71
N ALA A 113 -8.46 -3.23 -17.18
CA ALA A 113 -7.29 -3.94 -16.66
C ALA A 113 -6.19 -4.13 -17.72
N ALA A 114 -6.57 -4.28 -19.01
CA ALA A 114 -5.59 -4.32 -20.09
C ALA A 114 -4.81 -3.00 -20.22
N MET A 115 -5.48 -1.85 -20.14
CA MET A 115 -4.80 -0.54 -20.13
C MET A 115 -3.92 -0.35 -18.90
N VAL A 116 -4.36 -0.83 -17.73
CA VAL A 116 -3.54 -0.85 -16.50
C VAL A 116 -2.29 -1.70 -16.72
N ASN A 117 -2.43 -2.92 -17.26
CA ASN A 117 -1.30 -3.78 -17.58
C ASN A 117 -0.28 -3.08 -18.50
N ASP A 118 -0.76 -2.48 -19.59
CA ASP A 118 0.09 -1.79 -20.57
C ASP A 118 0.83 -0.59 -19.94
N PHE A 119 0.15 0.17 -19.08
CA PHE A 119 0.76 1.27 -18.33
C PHE A 119 1.95 0.80 -17.49
N PHE A 120 1.76 -0.23 -16.65
CA PHE A 120 2.83 -0.75 -15.81
C PHE A 120 3.90 -1.53 -16.60
N MET A 121 3.57 -2.08 -17.76
CA MET A 121 4.55 -2.70 -18.64
C MET A 121 5.43 -1.68 -19.35
N SER A 122 4.97 -0.45 -19.56
CA SER A 122 5.72 0.62 -20.20
C SER A 122 6.88 1.16 -19.36
N ASP A 123 6.80 1.03 -18.02
CA ASP A 123 7.85 1.45 -17.08
C ASP A 123 8.16 0.36 -16.06
N SER A 124 9.36 -0.22 -16.15
CA SER A 124 9.80 -1.31 -15.28
C SER A 124 10.10 -0.88 -13.83
N SER A 125 10.16 0.41 -13.54
CA SER A 125 10.38 0.95 -12.19
C SER A 125 9.10 0.97 -11.34
N LEU A 126 7.92 0.87 -11.98
CA LEU A 126 6.62 0.96 -11.33
C LEU A 126 6.13 -0.41 -10.83
N TYR A 127 5.47 -0.38 -9.69
CA TYR A 127 4.82 -1.51 -9.04
C TYR A 127 3.31 -1.27 -8.98
N LEU A 128 2.54 -2.20 -9.51
CA LEU A 128 1.08 -2.21 -9.38
C LEU A 128 0.70 -2.71 -7.99
N VAL A 129 -0.07 -1.92 -7.26
CA VAL A 129 -0.76 -2.36 -6.03
C VAL A 129 -2.23 -2.57 -6.38
N THR A 130 -2.80 -3.73 -6.04
CA THR A 130 -4.21 -4.03 -6.38
C THR A 130 -5.08 -4.08 -5.13
N ASP A 131 -6.28 -3.51 -5.23
CA ASP A 131 -7.37 -3.63 -4.26
C ASP A 131 -8.64 -4.19 -4.94
N LYS A 132 -9.63 -4.62 -4.17
CA LYS A 132 -10.94 -5.20 -4.50
C LYS A 132 -10.89 -6.60 -5.12
N THR A 133 -9.90 -6.93 -5.93
CA THR A 133 -9.77 -8.26 -6.56
C THR A 133 -8.51 -8.97 -6.08
N SER A 134 -8.65 -10.15 -5.50
CA SER A 134 -7.55 -10.98 -5.00
C SER A 134 -7.56 -12.41 -5.50
N GLU A 135 -8.43 -12.76 -6.46
CA GLU A 135 -8.46 -14.09 -7.07
C GLU A 135 -7.23 -14.30 -7.95
N PRO A 136 -6.34 -15.25 -7.61
CA PRO A 136 -5.09 -15.45 -8.32
C PRO A 136 -5.25 -15.73 -9.82
N VAL A 137 -6.29 -16.49 -10.18
CA VAL A 137 -6.58 -16.84 -11.58
C VAL A 137 -6.90 -15.59 -12.40
N ILE A 138 -7.73 -14.69 -11.85
CA ILE A 138 -8.09 -13.43 -12.52
C ILE A 138 -6.86 -12.54 -12.66
N LEU A 139 -6.09 -12.37 -11.59
CA LEU A 139 -4.89 -11.55 -11.63
C LEU A 139 -3.84 -12.11 -12.61
N ALA A 140 -3.68 -13.42 -12.70
CA ALA A 140 -2.76 -14.05 -13.65
C ALA A 140 -3.22 -13.88 -15.10
N GLU A 141 -4.52 -13.88 -15.36
CA GLU A 141 -5.10 -13.67 -16.69
C GLU A 141 -4.85 -12.23 -17.19
N TYR A 142 -5.16 -11.24 -16.36
CA TYR A 142 -5.06 -9.83 -16.76
C TYR A 142 -3.65 -9.24 -16.65
N PHE A 143 -2.78 -9.78 -15.75
CA PHE A 143 -1.44 -9.27 -15.47
C PHE A 143 -0.35 -10.35 -15.57
N PRO A 144 -0.26 -11.09 -16.69
CA PRO A 144 0.58 -12.29 -16.79
C PRO A 144 2.08 -12.00 -16.59
N ASN A 145 2.54 -10.79 -16.90
CA ASN A 145 3.95 -10.41 -16.87
C ASN A 145 4.30 -9.45 -15.70
N LEU A 146 3.33 -9.10 -14.86
CA LEU A 146 3.52 -8.15 -13.77
C LEU A 146 3.73 -8.81 -12.39
N LYS A 147 3.55 -10.11 -12.25
CA LYS A 147 3.59 -10.85 -10.97
C LYS A 147 4.75 -10.41 -10.05
N GLN A 148 5.97 -10.24 -10.58
CA GLN A 148 7.15 -9.81 -9.82
C GLN A 148 7.20 -8.30 -9.52
N ARG A 149 6.20 -7.55 -9.97
CA ARG A 149 6.01 -6.13 -9.70
C ARG A 149 4.59 -5.81 -9.24
N MET A 150 3.90 -6.82 -8.67
CA MET A 150 2.58 -6.64 -8.06
C MET A 150 2.65 -6.75 -6.54
N VAL A 151 1.98 -5.84 -5.88
CA VAL A 151 1.59 -5.91 -4.48
C VAL A 151 0.09 -6.17 -4.45
N VAL A 152 -0.33 -7.30 -3.93
CA VAL A 152 -1.74 -7.71 -3.97
C VAL A 152 -2.33 -7.69 -2.56
N GLU A 153 -3.47 -6.99 -2.38
CA GLU A 153 -4.26 -7.13 -1.16
C GLU A 153 -5.13 -8.37 -1.23
N ALA A 154 -4.90 -9.30 -0.31
CA ALA A 154 -5.68 -10.52 -0.16
C ALA A 154 -6.72 -10.36 0.96
N PHE A 155 -8.00 -10.60 0.63
CA PHE A 155 -9.13 -10.44 1.56
C PHE A 155 -9.50 -11.74 2.27
N THR A 156 -8.99 -12.87 1.79
CA THR A 156 -9.15 -14.17 2.43
C THR A 156 -7.77 -14.79 2.67
N TYR A 157 -7.68 -15.63 3.71
CA TYR A 157 -6.44 -16.35 3.99
C TYR A 157 -6.10 -17.38 2.89
N GLU A 158 -7.11 -17.92 2.23
CA GLU A 158 -6.94 -18.84 1.10
C GLU A 158 -6.25 -18.13 -0.07
N HIS A 159 -6.77 -16.98 -0.50
CA HIS A 159 -6.14 -16.18 -1.57
C HIS A 159 -4.74 -15.71 -1.16
N TYR A 160 -4.55 -15.30 0.10
CA TYR A 160 -3.22 -14.95 0.62
C TYR A 160 -2.21 -16.09 0.39
N GLN A 161 -2.57 -17.31 0.77
CA GLN A 161 -1.69 -18.47 0.62
C GLN A 161 -1.40 -18.78 -0.85
N GLN A 162 -2.42 -18.78 -1.70
CA GLN A 162 -2.28 -19.05 -3.13
C GLN A 162 -1.37 -18.00 -3.79
N LEU A 163 -1.57 -16.72 -3.54
CA LEU A 163 -0.74 -15.64 -4.08
C LEU A 163 0.72 -15.74 -3.63
N VAL A 164 0.97 -16.08 -2.36
CA VAL A 164 2.32 -16.32 -1.85
C VAL A 164 2.96 -17.52 -2.53
N ASP A 165 2.23 -18.63 -2.70
CA ASP A 165 2.73 -19.84 -3.37
C ASP A 165 3.04 -19.60 -4.83
N GLU A 166 2.26 -18.78 -5.50
CA GLU A 166 2.49 -18.40 -6.88
C GLU A 166 3.65 -17.43 -7.06
N GLY A 167 4.20 -16.89 -5.96
CA GLY A 167 5.38 -16.04 -5.97
C GLY A 167 5.13 -14.61 -6.43
N TYR A 168 3.99 -14.02 -6.05
CA TYR A 168 3.79 -12.57 -6.22
C TYR A 168 4.84 -11.78 -5.42
N PHE A 169 5.24 -10.61 -5.91
CA PHE A 169 6.28 -9.79 -5.28
C PHE A 169 5.99 -9.51 -3.81
N ARG A 170 4.75 -9.14 -3.49
CA ARG A 170 4.30 -8.89 -2.12
C ARG A 170 2.81 -9.14 -2.01
N VAL A 171 2.40 -9.82 -0.94
CA VAL A 171 0.98 -10.04 -0.64
C VAL A 171 0.68 -9.41 0.71
N LEU A 172 -0.27 -8.48 0.74
CA LEU A 172 -0.77 -7.85 1.95
C LEU A 172 -2.05 -8.57 2.37
N TYR A 173 -2.13 -9.04 3.60
CA TYR A 173 -3.40 -9.52 4.13
C TYR A 173 -4.21 -8.31 4.61
N SER A 174 -5.33 -8.05 3.97
CA SER A 174 -6.21 -6.93 4.32
C SER A 174 -6.95 -7.25 5.60
N CYS A 175 -6.65 -6.52 6.68
CA CYS A 175 -7.26 -6.72 7.98
C CYS A 175 -8.23 -5.59 8.29
N MET A 176 -9.51 -5.85 8.16
CA MET A 176 -10.52 -5.07 8.87
C MET A 176 -10.37 -5.35 10.37
N ALA A 177 -10.73 -4.40 11.23
CA ALA A 177 -10.49 -4.49 12.69
C ALA A 177 -10.98 -5.80 13.33
N GLU A 178 -12.02 -6.41 12.78
CA GLU A 178 -12.59 -7.69 13.23
C GLU A 178 -11.71 -8.89 12.85
N ASP A 179 -10.98 -8.82 11.73
CA ASP A 179 -10.15 -9.92 11.21
C ASP A 179 -8.75 -9.92 11.79
N PHE A 180 -8.33 -8.81 12.39
CA PHE A 180 -6.97 -8.65 12.90
C PHE A 180 -6.65 -9.66 14.01
N ALA A 181 -7.56 -9.87 14.95
CA ALA A 181 -7.39 -10.88 16.00
C ALA A 181 -7.27 -12.29 15.41
N SER A 182 -7.99 -12.57 14.34
CA SER A 182 -7.91 -13.83 13.59
C SER A 182 -6.56 -14.00 12.90
N ALA A 183 -6.04 -12.95 12.24
CA ALA A 183 -4.73 -12.97 11.61
C ALA A 183 -3.60 -13.19 12.63
N ILE A 184 -3.65 -12.51 13.79
CA ILE A 184 -2.72 -12.72 14.90
C ILE A 184 -2.81 -14.15 15.43
N THR A 185 -4.02 -14.64 15.71
CA THR A 185 -4.24 -15.98 16.24
C THR A 185 -3.72 -17.03 15.27
N ARG A 186 -3.97 -16.88 13.98
CA ARG A 186 -3.43 -17.76 12.94
C ARG A 186 -1.91 -17.78 12.96
N ASN A 187 -1.25 -16.62 12.98
CA ASN A 187 0.22 -16.55 13.02
C ASN A 187 0.80 -17.13 14.32
N LEU A 188 0.14 -16.98 15.46
CA LEU A 188 0.55 -17.60 16.71
C LEU A 188 0.40 -19.13 16.70
N MET A 189 -0.65 -19.63 16.04
CA MET A 189 -0.88 -21.08 15.90
C MET A 189 0.00 -21.72 14.84
N PHE A 190 0.43 -20.96 13.83
CA PHE A 190 1.24 -21.45 12.73
C PHE A 190 2.55 -22.10 13.18
N ASP A 191 3.22 -21.52 14.17
CA ASP A 191 4.47 -22.09 14.69
C ASP A 191 4.30 -23.50 15.31
N LYS A 192 3.07 -23.87 15.71
CA LYS A 192 2.79 -25.13 16.38
C LYS A 192 2.04 -26.15 15.54
N LEU A 193 1.17 -25.70 14.64
CA LEU A 193 0.23 -26.56 13.93
C LEU A 193 0.41 -26.59 12.41
N PHE A 194 0.97 -25.54 11.81
CA PHE A 194 1.10 -25.37 10.37
C PHE A 194 2.46 -24.79 9.99
N PRO A 195 3.49 -25.63 9.79
CA PRO A 195 4.76 -25.12 9.30
C PRO A 195 4.63 -24.67 7.85
N GLY A 196 4.89 -23.39 7.58
CA GLY A 196 5.16 -22.97 6.22
C GLY A 196 4.72 -21.57 5.79
N LYS A 197 3.53 -21.11 6.11
CA LYS A 197 3.02 -19.86 5.53
C LYS A 197 2.53 -18.88 6.59
N ARG A 198 3.39 -17.92 6.90
CA ARG A 198 3.07 -16.82 7.82
C ARG A 198 2.58 -15.63 7.03
N ILE A 199 1.62 -14.91 7.57
CA ILE A 199 1.32 -13.57 7.09
C ILE A 199 2.50 -12.68 7.45
N GLU A 200 3.18 -12.13 6.44
CA GLU A 200 4.33 -11.24 6.62
C GLU A 200 3.95 -9.76 6.52
N TRP A 201 2.92 -9.48 5.75
CA TRP A 201 2.43 -8.13 5.50
C TRP A 201 0.95 -8.03 5.78
N ILE A 202 0.54 -6.95 6.45
CA ILE A 202 -0.85 -6.63 6.70
C ILE A 202 -1.16 -5.21 6.23
N ALA A 203 -2.34 -5.04 5.62
CA ALA A 203 -2.92 -3.72 5.35
C ALA A 203 -3.92 -3.38 6.46
N LEU A 204 -3.81 -2.19 7.05
CA LEU A 204 -4.65 -1.72 8.15
C LEU A 204 -5.19 -0.32 7.88
N HIS A 205 -6.44 -0.08 8.23
CA HIS A 205 -6.96 1.28 8.31
C HIS A 205 -6.38 2.02 9.52
N THR A 206 -6.12 3.32 9.38
CA THR A 206 -5.52 4.16 10.44
C THR A 206 -6.26 4.06 11.77
N SER A 207 -7.59 4.05 11.76
CA SER A 207 -8.42 3.92 12.96
C SER A 207 -8.29 2.55 13.66
N GLY A 208 -7.93 1.52 12.91
CA GLY A 208 -7.71 0.17 13.44
C GLY A 208 -6.36 -0.03 14.12
N PHE A 209 -5.39 0.88 13.89
CA PHE A 209 -4.04 0.76 14.42
C PHE A 209 -3.89 1.46 15.76
N SER A 210 -4.41 0.85 16.83
CA SER A 210 -4.38 1.39 18.19
C SER A 210 -3.08 1.03 18.95
N TYR A 211 -2.80 1.78 20.04
CA TYR A 211 -1.60 1.52 20.86
C TYR A 211 -1.56 0.12 21.52
N PRO A 212 -2.68 -0.46 22.02
CA PRO A 212 -2.67 -1.84 22.48
C PRO A 212 -2.31 -2.83 21.37
N MET A 213 -2.80 -2.61 20.15
CA MET A 213 -2.47 -3.40 18.98
C MET A 213 -0.99 -3.27 18.62
N PHE A 214 -0.44 -2.05 18.63
CA PHE A 214 1.00 -1.82 18.44
C PHE A 214 1.84 -2.65 19.40
N LYS A 215 1.54 -2.61 20.71
CA LYS A 215 2.27 -3.39 21.71
C LYS A 215 2.20 -4.90 21.48
N LEU A 216 1.07 -5.38 20.99
CA LEU A 216 0.90 -6.79 20.65
C LEU A 216 1.76 -7.16 19.44
N LEU A 217 1.71 -6.36 18.39
CA LEU A 217 2.54 -6.53 17.18
C LEU A 217 4.02 -6.42 17.46
N ASP A 218 4.42 -5.49 18.33
CA ASP A 218 5.81 -5.31 18.73
C ASP A 218 6.37 -6.53 19.45
N ARG A 219 5.61 -7.14 20.34
CA ARG A 219 5.98 -8.40 20.99
C ARG A 219 6.13 -9.54 19.99
N MET A 220 5.33 -9.55 18.93
CA MET A 220 5.36 -10.59 17.91
C MET A 220 6.45 -10.40 16.86
N ARG A 221 6.97 -9.18 16.66
CA ARG A 221 8.04 -8.75 15.71
C ARG A 221 7.95 -9.32 14.29
N ARG A 222 6.75 -9.65 13.79
CA ARG A 222 6.58 -10.55 12.65
C ARG A 222 5.81 -9.98 11.48
N PHE A 223 5.22 -8.78 11.62
CA PHE A 223 4.45 -8.16 10.55
C PHE A 223 5.09 -6.88 10.05
N ASN A 224 5.10 -6.71 8.75
CA ASN A 224 5.24 -5.41 8.11
C ASN A 224 3.85 -4.82 7.94
N ILE A 225 3.73 -3.51 8.13
CA ILE A 225 2.44 -2.83 8.10
C ILE A 225 2.39 -1.88 6.91
N ALA A 226 1.34 -2.03 6.10
CA ALA A 226 0.86 -1.03 5.17
C ALA A 226 -0.35 -0.33 5.80
N LEU A 227 -0.32 0.99 5.89
CA LEU A 227 -1.36 1.78 6.57
C LEU A 227 -2.13 2.62 5.56
N PHE A 228 -3.47 2.59 5.62
CA PHE A 228 -4.34 3.37 4.75
C PHE A 228 -5.43 4.13 5.54
N THR A 229 -5.84 5.32 5.16
CA THR A 229 -5.18 6.25 4.27
C THR A 229 -4.53 7.33 5.12
N VAL A 230 -3.35 7.77 4.77
CA VAL A 230 -2.61 8.80 5.51
C VAL A 230 -2.26 9.93 4.54
N ASP A 231 -2.87 11.09 4.72
CA ASP A 231 -2.64 12.28 3.89
C ASP A 231 -1.81 13.35 4.60
N ASN A 232 -1.58 13.15 5.91
CA ASN A 232 -0.74 14.03 6.72
C ASN A 232 -0.02 13.21 7.80
N TYR A 233 1.31 13.25 7.83
CA TYR A 233 2.11 12.57 8.87
C TYR A 233 1.79 13.01 10.29
N ASN A 234 1.30 14.24 10.50
CA ASN A 234 0.90 14.73 11.82
C ASN A 234 -0.34 14.01 12.41
N GLU A 235 -1.05 13.24 11.61
CA GLU A 235 -2.17 12.41 12.07
C GLU A 235 -1.68 11.11 12.73
N LEU A 236 -0.40 10.78 12.55
CA LEU A 236 0.20 9.57 13.09
C LEU A 236 1.03 9.85 14.34
N HIS A 237 0.89 9.00 15.33
CA HIS A 237 1.82 9.01 16.46
C HIS A 237 3.19 8.46 16.07
N PRO A 238 4.29 8.92 16.71
CA PRO A 238 5.64 8.43 16.44
C PRO A 238 5.75 6.90 16.47
N TRP A 239 5.09 6.23 17.42
CA TRP A 239 5.10 4.77 17.52
C TRP A 239 4.42 4.06 16.33
N GLN A 240 3.46 4.69 15.67
CA GLN A 240 2.89 4.16 14.42
C GLN A 240 3.92 4.23 13.31
N LEU A 241 4.59 5.36 13.20
CA LEU A 241 5.63 5.58 12.19
C LEU A 241 6.81 4.60 12.30
N GLU A 242 7.17 4.15 13.50
CA GLU A 242 8.26 3.17 13.69
C GLU A 242 7.98 1.82 13.02
N ARG A 243 6.73 1.42 12.90
CA ARG A 243 6.32 0.08 12.44
C ARG A 243 5.77 0.05 11.02
N VAL A 244 5.30 1.19 10.52
CA VAL A 244 4.73 1.28 9.18
C VAL A 244 5.84 1.28 8.13
N LYS A 245 5.70 0.41 7.14
CA LYS A 245 6.64 0.25 6.02
C LYS A 245 6.10 0.82 4.72
N MET A 246 4.79 0.75 4.52
CA MET A 246 4.10 1.31 3.37
C MET A 246 2.94 2.19 3.84
N ILE A 247 2.68 3.24 3.09
CA ILE A 247 1.59 4.20 3.37
C ILE A 247 0.82 4.44 2.08
N TYR A 248 -0.47 4.14 2.10
CA TYR A 248 -1.40 4.59 1.08
C TYR A 248 -1.76 6.05 1.35
N THR A 249 -1.58 6.87 0.36
CA THR A 249 -1.83 8.30 0.47
C THR A 249 -2.44 8.86 -0.82
N ASN A 250 -3.31 9.85 -0.65
CA ASN A 250 -3.79 10.63 -1.78
C ASN A 250 -2.84 11.80 -2.09
N THR A 251 -2.14 12.35 -1.07
CA THR A 251 -1.51 13.68 -1.18
C THR A 251 -0.04 13.75 -0.79
N LEU A 252 0.49 12.83 0.04
CA LEU A 252 1.91 12.84 0.42
C LEU A 252 2.78 12.51 -0.78
N LEU A 253 3.77 13.32 -1.08
CA LEU A 253 4.68 13.09 -2.21
C LEU A 253 5.93 12.30 -1.77
N PRO A 254 6.44 11.41 -2.63
CA PRO A 254 7.73 10.78 -2.41
C PRO A 254 8.86 11.81 -2.33
N VAL A 255 9.76 11.63 -1.37
CA VAL A 255 10.96 12.45 -1.27
C VAL A 255 11.99 11.91 -2.27
N PRO A 256 12.58 12.75 -3.13
CA PRO A 256 13.63 12.31 -4.04
C PRO A 256 14.80 11.64 -3.32
N ASP A 257 15.44 10.66 -3.93
CA ASP A 257 16.57 9.91 -3.38
C ASP A 257 17.77 10.79 -2.97
N THR A 258 17.83 12.00 -3.50
CA THR A 258 18.92 12.98 -3.28
C THR A 258 18.64 13.98 -2.15
N ALA A 259 17.44 13.97 -1.56
CA ALA A 259 17.11 14.88 -0.47
C ALA A 259 17.64 14.30 0.85
N GLU A 260 18.63 14.98 1.45
CA GLU A 260 18.94 14.77 2.86
C GLU A 260 17.69 15.13 3.67
N ILE A 261 17.16 14.15 4.41
CA ILE A 261 16.01 14.37 5.28
C ILE A 261 16.50 15.24 6.45
N PRO A 262 15.89 16.40 6.68
CA PRO A 262 16.28 17.32 7.73
C PRO A 262 16.10 16.74 9.15
#